data_2c2b3dd615286c268066fb60a0cd453c
#
_entry.id   2c2b3dd615286c268066fb60a0cd453c
#
_cell.length_a   1.000
_cell.length_b   1.000
_cell.length_c   1.000
_cell.angle_alpha   90.00
_cell.angle_beta   90.00
_cell.angle_gamma   90.00
#
_symmetry.space_group_name_H-M   'P 1'
#
loop_
_entity.id
_entity.type
_entity.pdbx_description
1 polymer ?
#
loop_
_entity_poly.entity_id
_entity_poly.type
_entity_poly.pdbx_seq_one_letter_code
_entity_poly.pdbx_strand_id
1 'polypeptide(L)'
;MSETYDFLFKFLVIGNAGTGKSCLLHQFIEKKFKDDSNHTIGVEFGSKIISVVNKFVKLQIWDTAGQERFRSVTRSYYRGAAGALLVYDITSRETYNALTNWLTDARMLASQNIVIILCGNKKDLDADREVTFLEASRFAQENELMFLETSALTGENVEEAFVQCARKILNKIESGICCAGQVSWIQSGWVQGFSMAMQLYGSFVPRDELKLKVCRTVVARAQQPENVFVKTILGMG
;
A
#
# COMPACT_ATOMS: atom_id res chain seq x y z
N MET A 1 6.93 10.82 -22.90
CA MET A 1 7.97 9.99 -22.28
C MET A 1 7.26 9.02 -21.34
N SER A 2 7.45 7.70 -21.49
CA SER A 2 6.86 6.73 -20.55
C SER A 2 7.65 6.80 -19.25
N GLU A 3 6.95 7.03 -18.14
CA GLU A 3 7.56 6.95 -16.81
C GLU A 3 8.01 5.51 -16.54
N THR A 4 9.29 5.28 -16.32
CA THR A 4 9.85 3.98 -16.00
C THR A 4 9.82 3.77 -14.49
N TYR A 5 9.31 2.62 -14.04
CA TYR A 5 9.30 2.20 -12.63
C TYR A 5 9.49 0.68 -12.56
N ASP A 6 10.03 0.20 -11.43
CA ASP A 6 10.29 -1.23 -11.20
C ASP A 6 9.05 -1.93 -10.64
N PHE A 7 8.27 -1.24 -9.81
CA PHE A 7 7.10 -1.80 -9.11
C PHE A 7 5.91 -0.85 -9.18
N LEU A 8 4.71 -1.43 -9.18
CA LEU A 8 3.44 -0.72 -9.04
C LEU A 8 2.69 -1.25 -7.82
N PHE A 9 2.45 -0.39 -6.83
CA PHE A 9 1.72 -0.74 -5.61
C PHE A 9 0.40 0.02 -5.52
N LYS A 10 -0.67 -0.71 -5.26
CA LYS A 10 -1.95 -0.12 -4.90
C LYS A 10 -2.00 0.15 -3.40
N PHE A 11 -2.24 1.40 -3.04
CA PHE A 11 -2.39 1.86 -1.66
C PHE A 11 -3.80 2.34 -1.40
N LEU A 12 -4.26 2.16 -0.15
CA LEU A 12 -5.49 2.73 0.36
C LEU A 12 -5.18 3.74 1.46
N VAL A 13 -5.99 4.79 1.55
CA VAL A 13 -6.03 5.67 2.72
C VAL A 13 -7.42 5.52 3.33
N ILE A 14 -7.48 4.97 4.54
CA ILE A 14 -8.71 4.55 5.23
C ILE A 14 -8.77 5.15 6.64
N GLY A 15 -9.96 5.29 7.17
CA GLY A 15 -10.23 5.91 8.48
C GLY A 15 -11.49 6.77 8.44
N ASN A 16 -11.93 7.26 9.60
CA ASN A 16 -13.14 8.07 9.73
C ASN A 16 -13.09 9.37 8.90
N ALA A 17 -14.25 9.94 8.66
CA ALA A 17 -14.36 11.28 8.07
C ALA A 17 -13.69 12.32 8.98
N GLY A 18 -13.12 13.38 8.40
CA GLY A 18 -12.48 14.46 9.15
C GLY A 18 -11.08 14.17 9.69
N THR A 19 -10.54 12.95 9.51
CA THR A 19 -9.18 12.60 9.96
C THR A 19 -8.05 13.18 9.09
N GLY A 20 -8.39 13.84 7.97
CA GLY A 20 -7.41 14.47 7.08
C GLY A 20 -6.79 13.53 6.05
N LYS A 21 -7.46 12.43 5.65
CA LYS A 21 -6.97 11.48 4.63
C LYS A 21 -6.63 12.15 3.30
N SER A 22 -7.56 12.94 2.76
CA SER A 22 -7.39 13.67 1.50
C SER A 22 -6.28 14.71 1.61
N CYS A 23 -6.19 15.39 2.75
CA CYS A 23 -5.11 16.34 3.02
C CYS A 23 -3.73 15.63 3.03
N LEU A 24 -3.64 14.41 3.60
CA LEU A 24 -2.41 13.60 3.56
C LEU A 24 -2.06 13.22 2.11
N LEU A 25 -3.04 12.84 1.29
CA LEU A 25 -2.83 12.52 -0.12
C LEU A 25 -2.29 13.73 -0.89
N HIS A 26 -2.95 14.89 -0.77
CA HIS A 26 -2.52 16.12 -1.43
C HIS A 26 -1.13 16.57 -0.95
N GLN A 27 -0.87 16.52 0.35
CA GLN A 27 0.44 16.86 0.90
C GLN A 27 1.54 15.92 0.37
N PHE A 28 1.25 14.63 0.24
CA PHE A 28 2.20 13.66 -0.30
C PHE A 28 2.50 13.93 -1.78
N ILE A 29 1.48 14.17 -2.61
CA ILE A 29 1.63 14.31 -4.06
C ILE A 29 2.17 15.70 -4.42
N GLU A 30 1.53 16.75 -3.93
CA GLU A 30 1.73 18.13 -4.38
C GLU A 30 2.60 18.95 -3.42
N LYS A 31 2.92 18.43 -2.22
CA LYS A 31 3.61 19.17 -1.15
C LYS A 31 2.84 20.44 -0.74
N LYS A 32 1.52 20.37 -0.78
CA LYS A 32 0.62 21.46 -0.41
C LYS A 32 -0.47 20.97 0.53
N PHE A 33 -0.77 21.78 1.54
CA PHE A 33 -1.96 21.59 2.36
C PHE A 33 -3.16 22.15 1.60
N LYS A 34 -4.19 21.33 1.47
CA LYS A 34 -5.49 21.72 0.91
C LYS A 34 -6.50 21.63 2.04
N ASP A 35 -6.94 22.79 2.50
CA ASP A 35 -8.03 22.86 3.48
C ASP A 35 -9.37 22.69 2.75
N ASP A 36 -9.68 21.44 2.41
CA ASP A 36 -10.97 21.07 1.86
C ASP A 36 -11.88 20.62 3.01
N SER A 37 -12.71 21.54 3.49
CA SER A 37 -13.74 21.22 4.48
C SER A 37 -14.86 20.32 3.91
N ASN A 38 -14.82 20.04 2.60
CA ASN A 38 -15.77 19.17 1.94
C ASN A 38 -15.46 17.70 2.20
N HIS A 39 -16.47 16.96 2.60
CA HIS A 39 -16.32 15.50 2.76
C HIS A 39 -16.08 14.85 1.40
N THR A 40 -15.10 13.94 1.35
CA THR A 40 -14.84 13.13 0.16
C THR A 40 -16.08 12.34 -0.22
N ILE A 41 -16.57 12.56 -1.44
CA ILE A 41 -17.69 11.81 -2.01
C ILE A 41 -17.11 10.70 -2.89
N GLY A 42 -17.21 9.45 -2.43
CA GLY A 42 -16.68 8.31 -3.18
C GLY A 42 -15.20 8.03 -2.90
N VAL A 43 -14.36 8.06 -3.92
CA VAL A 43 -12.92 7.75 -3.82
C VAL A 43 -12.13 8.72 -4.69
N GLU A 44 -11.11 9.33 -4.12
CA GLU A 44 -10.13 10.14 -4.84
C GLU A 44 -8.90 9.30 -5.21
N PHE A 45 -8.35 9.53 -6.40
CA PHE A 45 -7.21 8.81 -6.90
C PHE A 45 -6.00 9.73 -7.08
N GLY A 46 -4.85 9.27 -6.62
CA GLY A 46 -3.59 9.93 -6.87
C GLY A 46 -2.48 8.94 -7.23
N SER A 47 -1.44 9.40 -7.92
CA SER A 47 -0.27 8.56 -8.18
C SER A 47 1.02 9.34 -8.06
N LYS A 48 2.08 8.65 -7.57
CA LYS A 48 3.42 9.21 -7.44
C LYS A 48 4.47 8.11 -7.56
N ILE A 49 5.57 8.41 -8.24
CA ILE A 49 6.74 7.53 -8.24
C ILE A 49 7.68 7.99 -7.14
N ILE A 50 8.10 7.04 -6.31
CA ILE A 50 9.07 7.24 -5.23
C ILE A 50 10.28 6.33 -5.43
N SER A 51 11.42 6.71 -4.88
CA SER A 51 12.61 5.85 -4.82
C SER A 51 12.71 5.19 -3.44
N VAL A 52 12.73 3.87 -3.41
CA VAL A 52 12.83 3.08 -2.16
C VAL A 52 13.86 1.99 -2.37
N VAL A 53 14.95 1.97 -1.59
CA VAL A 53 16.02 0.96 -1.66
C VAL A 53 16.54 0.79 -3.11
N ASN A 54 16.87 1.90 -3.78
CA ASN A 54 17.35 1.93 -5.18
C ASN A 54 16.37 1.32 -6.21
N LYS A 55 15.07 1.26 -5.90
CA LYS A 55 14.00 0.87 -6.80
C LYS A 55 13.02 2.02 -7.00
N PHE A 56 12.53 2.17 -8.22
CA PHE A 56 11.45 3.11 -8.51
C PHE A 56 10.11 2.41 -8.33
N VAL A 57 9.30 2.94 -7.42
CA VAL A 57 8.00 2.37 -7.08
C VAL A 57 6.92 3.38 -7.43
N LYS A 58 6.02 3.02 -8.32
CA LYS A 58 4.82 3.80 -8.60
C LYS A 58 3.74 3.43 -7.60
N LEU A 59 3.32 4.39 -6.80
CA LEU A 59 2.19 4.25 -5.89
C LEU A 59 0.92 4.71 -6.59
N GLN A 60 -0.10 3.87 -6.60
CA GLN A 60 -1.48 4.22 -6.94
C GLN A 60 -2.25 4.31 -5.63
N ILE A 61 -2.66 5.50 -5.27
CA ILE A 61 -3.25 5.79 -3.96
C ILE A 61 -4.72 6.09 -4.13
N TRP A 62 -5.54 5.37 -3.38
CA TRP A 62 -6.98 5.48 -3.37
C TRP A 62 -7.41 6.05 -2.01
N ASP A 63 -7.76 7.33 -1.97
CA ASP A 63 -8.34 7.96 -0.78
C ASP A 63 -9.82 7.66 -0.73
N THR A 64 -10.25 7.01 0.34
CA THR A 64 -11.63 6.55 0.48
C THR A 64 -12.44 7.45 1.38
N ALA A 65 -13.73 7.63 1.04
CA ALA A 65 -14.66 8.32 1.91
C ALA A 65 -14.73 7.65 3.29
N GLY A 66 -14.54 8.47 4.34
CA GLY A 66 -14.53 7.99 5.72
C GLY A 66 -15.92 7.87 6.37
N GLN A 67 -16.99 8.13 5.64
CA GLN A 67 -18.36 8.01 6.16
C GLN A 67 -18.89 6.59 6.00
N GLU A 68 -19.50 6.03 7.02
CA GLU A 68 -20.03 4.65 7.04
C GLU A 68 -21.03 4.36 5.94
N ARG A 69 -21.83 5.34 5.53
CA ARG A 69 -22.82 5.21 4.43
C ARG A 69 -22.18 4.86 3.08
N PHE A 70 -20.90 5.15 2.88
CA PHE A 70 -20.18 4.82 1.65
C PHE A 70 -19.37 3.51 1.76
N ARG A 71 -19.43 2.82 2.89
CA ARG A 71 -18.63 1.62 3.18
C ARG A 71 -18.86 0.48 2.17
N SER A 72 -20.09 0.33 1.67
CA SER A 72 -20.41 -0.68 0.65
C SER A 72 -19.73 -0.40 -0.70
N VAL A 73 -19.61 0.86 -1.08
CA VAL A 73 -18.96 1.29 -2.32
C VAL A 73 -17.44 1.13 -2.19
N THR A 74 -16.89 1.47 -1.03
CA THR A 74 -15.45 1.44 -0.80
C THR A 74 -14.87 0.03 -0.71
N ARG A 75 -15.68 -0.98 -0.37
CA ARG A 75 -15.22 -2.39 -0.25
C ARG A 75 -14.57 -2.93 -1.53
N SER A 76 -15.05 -2.55 -2.70
CA SER A 76 -14.49 -2.99 -3.98
C SER A 76 -13.05 -2.51 -4.19
N TYR A 77 -12.66 -1.39 -3.56
CA TYR A 77 -11.32 -0.81 -3.69
C TYR A 77 -10.27 -1.53 -2.84
N TYR A 78 -10.66 -2.28 -1.83
CA TYR A 78 -9.72 -3.04 -0.99
C TYR A 78 -9.02 -4.16 -1.75
N ARG A 79 -9.69 -4.73 -2.74
CA ARG A 79 -9.15 -5.86 -3.50
C ARG A 79 -7.85 -5.48 -4.20
N GLY A 80 -6.81 -6.29 -3.95
CA GLY A 80 -5.50 -6.12 -4.55
C GLY A 80 -4.66 -4.98 -3.96
N ALA A 81 -5.10 -4.36 -2.84
CA ALA A 81 -4.26 -3.40 -2.14
C ALA A 81 -3.05 -4.09 -1.51
N ALA A 82 -1.86 -3.57 -1.78
CA ALA A 82 -0.61 -4.03 -1.22
C ALA A 82 -0.27 -3.32 0.09
N GLY A 83 -0.71 -2.07 0.23
CA GLY A 83 -0.52 -1.25 1.42
C GLY A 83 -1.74 -0.44 1.79
N ALA A 84 -1.83 -0.03 3.05
CA ALA A 84 -2.83 0.91 3.53
C ALA A 84 -2.28 1.83 4.62
N LEU A 85 -2.69 3.10 4.58
CA LEU A 85 -2.57 4.04 5.67
C LEU A 85 -3.90 4.04 6.43
N LEU A 86 -3.87 3.63 7.69
CA LEU A 86 -5.00 3.66 8.62
C LEU A 86 -4.89 4.93 9.45
N VAL A 87 -5.77 5.90 9.18
CA VAL A 87 -5.64 7.27 9.68
C VAL A 87 -6.68 7.56 10.76
N TYR A 88 -6.23 8.09 11.88
CA TYR A 88 -7.07 8.68 12.91
C TYR A 88 -6.59 10.12 13.20
N ASP A 89 -7.44 10.90 13.87
CA ASP A 89 -7.15 12.26 14.33
C ASP A 89 -6.74 12.21 15.81
N ILE A 90 -5.54 12.70 16.14
CA ILE A 90 -5.06 12.70 17.54
C ILE A 90 -5.95 13.53 18.48
N THR A 91 -6.72 14.48 17.93
CA THR A 91 -7.65 15.35 18.66
C THR A 91 -9.07 14.78 18.77
N SER A 92 -9.31 13.56 18.24
CA SER A 92 -10.63 12.94 18.27
C SER A 92 -10.58 11.50 18.71
N ARG A 93 -11.01 11.26 19.93
CA ARG A 93 -11.14 9.93 20.56
C ARG A 93 -12.06 9.00 19.75
N GLU A 94 -13.11 9.54 19.15
CA GLU A 94 -14.05 8.77 18.33
C GLU A 94 -13.35 8.11 17.13
N THR A 95 -12.50 8.86 16.43
CA THR A 95 -11.77 8.35 15.26
C THR A 95 -10.77 7.25 15.63
N TYR A 96 -10.18 7.34 16.82
CA TYR A 96 -9.31 6.30 17.36
C TYR A 96 -10.08 5.04 17.73
N ASN A 97 -11.21 5.17 18.41
CA ASN A 97 -12.06 4.02 18.78
C ASN A 97 -12.58 3.24 17.56
N ALA A 98 -12.73 3.90 16.42
CA ALA A 98 -13.15 3.28 15.17
C ALA A 98 -12.06 2.47 14.46
N LEU A 99 -10.78 2.57 14.87
CA LEU A 99 -9.64 1.93 14.20
C LEU A 99 -9.79 0.41 14.06
N THR A 100 -10.31 -0.25 15.09
CA THR A 100 -10.51 -1.71 15.08
C THR A 100 -11.42 -2.15 13.94
N ASN A 101 -12.49 -1.39 13.67
CA ASN A 101 -13.43 -1.69 12.60
C ASN A 101 -12.76 -1.54 11.22
N TRP A 102 -12.02 -0.44 11.01
CA TRP A 102 -11.28 -0.20 9.76
C TRP A 102 -10.20 -1.25 9.52
N LEU A 103 -9.48 -1.64 10.58
CA LEU A 103 -8.43 -2.64 10.50
C LEU A 103 -9.01 -4.02 10.15
N THR A 104 -10.14 -4.38 10.74
CA THR A 104 -10.87 -5.62 10.44
C THR A 104 -11.29 -5.66 8.98
N ASP A 105 -11.90 -4.59 8.47
CA ASP A 105 -12.28 -4.49 7.05
C ASP A 105 -11.07 -4.62 6.14
N ALA A 106 -9.97 -3.93 6.43
CA ALA A 106 -8.76 -4.01 5.64
C ALA A 106 -8.19 -5.43 5.57
N ARG A 107 -8.14 -6.13 6.70
CA ARG A 107 -7.66 -7.52 6.77
C ARG A 107 -8.58 -8.52 6.08
N MET A 108 -9.89 -8.29 6.13
CA MET A 108 -10.89 -9.19 5.50
C MET A 108 -11.01 -8.98 3.99
N LEU A 109 -10.90 -7.74 3.51
CA LEU A 109 -11.26 -7.37 2.14
C LEU A 109 -10.05 -7.20 1.22
N ALA A 110 -8.89 -6.88 1.79
CA ALA A 110 -7.63 -6.79 1.05
C ALA A 110 -6.91 -8.15 0.99
N SER A 111 -5.65 -8.14 0.63
CA SER A 111 -4.84 -9.34 0.66
C SER A 111 -4.44 -9.73 2.09
N GLN A 112 -4.25 -11.03 2.35
CA GLN A 112 -3.75 -11.53 3.64
C GLN A 112 -2.40 -10.92 4.04
N ASN A 113 -1.62 -10.46 3.07
CA ASN A 113 -0.28 -9.91 3.25
C ASN A 113 -0.23 -8.38 3.19
N ILE A 114 -1.40 -7.70 3.23
CA ILE A 114 -1.43 -6.24 3.19
C ILE A 114 -0.54 -5.65 4.29
N VAL A 115 0.25 -4.65 3.92
CA VAL A 115 1.04 -3.87 4.88
C VAL A 115 0.22 -2.67 5.31
N ILE A 116 -0.03 -2.55 6.61
CA ILE A 116 -0.80 -1.46 7.17
C ILE A 116 0.10 -0.63 8.07
N ILE A 117 0.03 0.70 7.91
CA ILE A 117 0.66 1.67 8.80
C ILE A 117 -0.42 2.50 9.49
N LEU A 118 -0.32 2.63 10.80
CA LEU A 118 -1.18 3.50 11.60
C LEU A 118 -0.62 4.92 11.56
N CYS A 119 -1.46 5.89 11.22
CA CYS A 119 -1.11 7.31 11.15
C CYS A 119 -1.98 8.12 12.11
N GLY A 120 -1.39 8.65 13.18
CA GLY A 120 -2.02 9.65 14.04
C GLY A 120 -1.84 11.03 13.39
N ASN A 121 -2.85 11.48 12.66
CA ASN A 121 -2.77 12.74 11.93
C ASN A 121 -3.16 13.95 12.79
N LYS A 122 -2.85 15.13 12.29
CA LYS A 122 -3.01 16.44 12.94
C LYS A 122 -2.10 16.64 14.15
N LYS A 123 -0.88 16.10 14.10
CA LYS A 123 0.13 16.27 15.14
C LYS A 123 0.41 17.75 15.48
N ASP A 124 0.19 18.64 14.52
CA ASP A 124 0.27 20.08 14.69
C ASP A 124 -0.72 20.64 15.74
N LEU A 125 -1.80 19.91 16.03
CA LEU A 125 -2.81 20.25 17.05
C LEU A 125 -2.56 19.53 18.39
N ASP A 126 -1.30 19.39 18.79
CA ASP A 126 -0.91 18.66 20.01
C ASP A 126 -1.53 19.22 21.30
N ALA A 127 -1.86 20.52 21.33
CA ALA A 127 -2.52 21.16 22.47
C ALA A 127 -3.95 20.60 22.71
N ASP A 128 -4.62 20.16 21.67
CA ASP A 128 -5.98 19.63 21.72
C ASP A 128 -6.01 18.08 21.71
N ARG A 129 -4.89 17.45 21.97
CA ARG A 129 -4.72 15.99 21.91
C ARG A 129 -5.65 15.27 22.89
N GLU A 130 -6.42 14.33 22.37
CA GLU A 130 -7.24 13.39 23.15
C GLU A 130 -6.62 11.97 23.20
N VAL A 131 -5.81 11.60 22.21
CA VAL A 131 -5.18 10.28 22.11
C VAL A 131 -3.69 10.41 22.31
N THR A 132 -3.15 9.76 23.34
CA THR A 132 -1.72 9.83 23.63
C THR A 132 -0.90 8.98 22.66
N PHE A 133 0.33 9.40 22.40
CA PHE A 133 1.30 8.63 21.60
C PHE A 133 1.48 7.20 22.13
N LEU A 134 1.57 7.05 23.44
CA LEU A 134 1.78 5.74 24.09
C LEU A 134 0.60 4.79 23.84
N GLU A 135 -0.63 5.30 23.94
CA GLU A 135 -1.84 4.53 23.70
C GLU A 135 -1.93 4.04 22.24
N ALA A 136 -1.67 4.92 21.29
CA ALA A 136 -1.66 4.58 19.88
C ALA A 136 -0.50 3.63 19.52
N SER A 137 0.66 3.81 20.14
CA SER A 137 1.81 2.93 19.98
C SER A 137 1.52 1.50 20.48
N ARG A 138 0.83 1.37 21.61
CA ARG A 138 0.38 0.05 22.14
C ARG A 138 -0.60 -0.61 21.19
N PHE A 139 -1.61 0.12 20.72
CA PHE A 139 -2.56 -0.40 19.74
C PHE A 139 -1.84 -0.91 18.48
N ALA A 140 -0.87 -0.14 17.99
CA ALA A 140 -0.07 -0.54 16.83
C ALA A 140 0.73 -1.82 17.09
N GLN A 141 1.38 -1.92 18.24
CA GLN A 141 2.17 -3.08 18.66
C GLN A 141 1.29 -4.35 18.80
N GLU A 142 0.15 -4.25 19.47
CA GLU A 142 -0.80 -5.35 19.65
C GLU A 142 -1.39 -5.86 18.33
N ASN A 143 -1.47 -4.98 17.33
CA ASN A 143 -1.98 -5.30 16.01
C ASN A 143 -0.90 -5.49 14.94
N GLU A 144 0.39 -5.54 15.31
CA GLU A 144 1.54 -5.73 14.39
C GLU A 144 1.61 -4.66 13.29
N LEU A 145 1.19 -3.43 13.61
CA LEU A 145 1.24 -2.28 12.69
C LEU A 145 2.54 -1.50 12.91
N MET A 146 3.00 -0.83 11.85
CA MET A 146 3.92 0.32 12.00
C MET A 146 3.09 1.52 12.45
N PHE A 147 3.71 2.44 13.20
CA PHE A 147 3.04 3.62 13.71
C PHE A 147 3.88 4.88 13.50
N LEU A 148 3.25 5.92 13.01
CA LEU A 148 3.79 7.28 12.93
C LEU A 148 2.71 8.28 13.27
N GLU A 149 3.09 9.39 13.90
CA GLU A 149 2.26 10.58 13.94
C GLU A 149 2.64 11.49 12.77
N THR A 150 1.63 12.04 12.10
CA THR A 150 1.76 12.83 10.88
C THR A 150 1.04 14.15 11.03
N SER A 151 1.48 15.15 10.27
CA SER A 151 0.73 16.38 10.08
C SER A 151 0.59 16.68 8.59
N ALA A 152 -0.62 16.64 8.09
CA ALA A 152 -0.89 17.05 6.70
C ALA A 152 -0.65 18.55 6.49
N LEU A 153 -0.79 19.37 7.53
CA LEU A 153 -0.56 20.81 7.48
C LEU A 153 0.91 21.14 7.31
N THR A 154 1.78 20.58 8.16
CA THR A 154 3.22 20.86 8.15
C THR A 154 4.01 19.97 7.18
N GLY A 155 3.42 18.86 6.75
CA GLY A 155 4.09 17.82 5.97
C GLY A 155 4.91 16.84 6.81
N GLU A 156 4.93 17.00 8.14
CA GLU A 156 5.72 16.14 9.04
C GLU A 156 5.31 14.68 8.90
N ASN A 157 6.29 13.79 8.66
CA ASN A 157 6.17 12.35 8.52
C ASN A 157 5.20 11.87 7.42
N VAL A 158 4.65 12.75 6.58
CA VAL A 158 3.70 12.34 5.53
C VAL A 158 4.39 11.48 4.48
N GLU A 159 5.53 11.94 3.95
CA GLU A 159 6.30 11.17 2.97
C GLU A 159 6.84 9.86 3.58
N GLU A 160 7.32 9.93 4.82
CA GLU A 160 7.85 8.78 5.53
C GLU A 160 6.81 7.67 5.72
N ALA A 161 5.54 8.00 6.00
CA ALA A 161 4.48 7.01 6.11
C ALA A 161 4.31 6.18 4.83
N PHE A 162 4.27 6.83 3.66
CA PHE A 162 4.15 6.14 2.38
C PHE A 162 5.43 5.34 2.04
N VAL A 163 6.60 5.92 2.27
CA VAL A 163 7.89 5.29 1.99
C VAL A 163 8.12 4.06 2.87
N GLN A 164 7.83 4.12 4.16
CA GLN A 164 7.98 2.98 5.08
C GLN A 164 7.03 1.84 4.71
N CYS A 165 5.79 2.16 4.36
CA CYS A 165 4.84 1.17 3.88
C CYS A 165 5.35 0.47 2.61
N ALA A 166 5.81 1.22 1.62
CA ALA A 166 6.37 0.69 0.38
C ALA A 166 7.64 -0.15 0.64
N ARG A 167 8.53 0.30 1.54
CA ARG A 167 9.75 -0.44 1.94
C ARG A 167 9.41 -1.79 2.56
N LYS A 168 8.43 -1.84 3.45
CA LYS A 168 8.00 -3.10 4.08
C LYS A 168 7.37 -4.06 3.08
N ILE A 169 6.66 -3.55 2.06
CA ILE A 169 6.15 -4.37 0.95
C ILE A 169 7.30 -4.95 0.14
N LEU A 170 8.29 -4.14 -0.26
CA LEU A 170 9.47 -4.60 -0.98
C LEU A 170 10.21 -5.70 -0.21
N ASN A 171 10.46 -5.50 1.09
CA ASN A 171 11.10 -6.49 1.94
C ASN A 171 10.32 -7.83 1.99
N LYS A 172 8.99 -7.77 2.02
CA LYS A 172 8.14 -8.98 1.96
C LYS A 172 8.23 -9.69 0.60
N ILE A 173 8.36 -8.94 -0.49
CA ILE A 173 8.54 -9.50 -1.83
C ILE A 173 9.91 -10.18 -1.92
N GLU A 174 10.96 -9.51 -1.49
CA GLU A 174 12.35 -10.04 -1.53
C GLU A 174 12.53 -11.28 -0.64
N SER A 175 11.84 -11.33 0.50
CA SER A 175 11.85 -12.50 1.39
C SER A 175 10.97 -13.67 0.89
N GLY A 176 10.26 -13.50 -0.23
CA GLY A 176 9.38 -14.53 -0.80
C GLY A 176 8.05 -14.73 -0.05
N ILE A 177 7.76 -13.89 0.95
CA ILE A 177 6.52 -13.96 1.74
C ILE A 177 5.32 -13.41 0.97
N CYS A 178 5.55 -12.50 0.02
CA CYS A 178 4.50 -11.89 -0.79
C CYS A 178 4.48 -12.52 -2.19
N CYS A 179 3.38 -13.18 -2.54
CA CYS A 179 3.23 -13.74 -3.88
C CYS A 179 3.11 -12.62 -4.91
N ALA A 180 3.87 -12.71 -6.00
CA ALA A 180 3.94 -11.74 -7.10
C ALA A 180 2.57 -11.44 -7.78
N GLY A 181 1.52 -12.18 -7.48
CA GLY A 181 0.17 -11.95 -8.01
C GLY A 181 -0.57 -10.72 -7.46
N GLN A 182 0.00 -10.04 -6.44
CA GLN A 182 -0.58 -8.83 -5.83
C GLN A 182 0.14 -7.55 -6.24
N VAL A 183 1.24 -7.70 -6.96
CA VAL A 183 2.02 -6.61 -7.52
C VAL A 183 1.82 -6.65 -9.03
N SER A 184 1.22 -5.61 -9.60
CA SER A 184 1.10 -5.52 -11.05
C SER A 184 2.48 -5.25 -11.65
N TRP A 185 3.10 -6.28 -12.21
CA TRP A 185 4.34 -6.15 -12.97
C TRP A 185 3.99 -5.57 -14.35
N ILE A 186 4.11 -4.28 -14.51
CA ILE A 186 3.91 -3.66 -15.81
C ILE A 186 5.27 -3.17 -16.32
N GLN A 187 6.00 -4.08 -16.96
CA GLN A 187 6.83 -3.72 -18.10
C GLN A 187 6.22 -4.37 -19.34
N SER A 188 6.02 -3.56 -20.37
CA SER A 188 5.53 -3.97 -21.67
C SER A 188 6.38 -5.15 -22.21
N GLY A 189 5.80 -6.34 -22.29
CA GLY A 189 6.43 -7.58 -22.77
C GLY A 189 6.38 -8.78 -21.83
N TRP A 190 6.31 -8.56 -20.50
CA TRP A 190 6.38 -9.67 -19.52
C TRP A 190 5.03 -10.31 -19.21
N VAL A 191 3.92 -9.57 -19.38
CA VAL A 191 2.56 -10.06 -19.12
C VAL A 191 2.18 -11.20 -20.07
N GLN A 192 2.62 -11.15 -21.33
CA GLN A 192 2.35 -12.21 -22.30
C GLN A 192 3.10 -13.51 -21.97
N GLY A 193 4.36 -13.43 -21.55
CA GLY A 193 5.15 -14.59 -21.15
C GLY A 193 4.63 -15.28 -19.90
N PHE A 194 4.15 -14.53 -18.92
CA PHE A 194 3.59 -15.08 -17.67
C PHE A 194 2.22 -15.75 -17.89
N SER A 195 1.35 -15.15 -18.70
CA SER A 195 0.06 -15.74 -19.07
C SER A 195 0.25 -17.04 -19.85
N MET A 196 1.22 -17.07 -20.75
CA MET A 196 1.54 -18.25 -21.56
C MET A 196 2.17 -19.38 -20.72
N ALA A 197 3.05 -19.06 -19.77
CA ALA A 197 3.61 -20.03 -18.83
C ALA A 197 2.55 -20.63 -17.90
N MET A 198 1.61 -19.83 -17.41
CA MET A 198 0.50 -20.31 -16.57
C MET A 198 -0.49 -21.20 -17.37
N GLN A 199 -0.70 -20.94 -18.67
CA GLN A 199 -1.53 -21.80 -19.52
C GLN A 199 -0.86 -23.13 -19.88
N LEU A 200 0.47 -23.14 -20.07
CA LEU A 200 1.20 -24.33 -20.48
C LEU A 200 1.56 -25.26 -19.30
N TYR A 201 1.77 -24.75 -18.10
CA TYR A 201 2.26 -25.53 -16.96
C TYR A 201 1.30 -25.63 -15.77
N GLY A 202 0.16 -24.95 -15.81
CA GLY A 202 -0.82 -24.92 -14.70
C GLY A 202 -1.49 -26.27 -14.39
N SER A 203 -1.28 -27.29 -15.21
CA SER A 203 -1.82 -28.63 -15.04
C SER A 203 -0.85 -29.67 -14.46
N PHE A 204 0.44 -29.33 -14.30
CA PHE A 204 1.49 -30.30 -13.92
C PHE A 204 2.22 -30.00 -12.60
N VAL A 205 2.10 -28.79 -12.05
CA VAL A 205 2.81 -28.40 -10.82
C VAL A 205 1.82 -27.74 -9.84
N PRO A 206 1.87 -28.05 -8.53
CA PRO A 206 1.06 -27.36 -7.53
C PRO A 206 1.24 -25.83 -7.66
N ARG A 207 0.11 -25.11 -7.72
CA ARG A 207 0.08 -23.65 -8.00
C ARG A 207 1.00 -22.83 -7.09
N ASP A 208 1.21 -23.28 -5.87
CA ASP A 208 2.00 -22.57 -4.86
C ASP A 208 3.51 -22.75 -5.06
N GLU A 209 3.93 -23.91 -5.52
CA GLU A 209 5.35 -24.21 -5.82
C GLU A 209 5.83 -23.51 -7.10
N LEU A 210 4.96 -23.43 -8.11
CA LEU A 210 5.22 -22.70 -9.35
C LEU A 210 5.34 -21.19 -9.09
N LYS A 211 4.46 -20.65 -8.25
CA LYS A 211 4.50 -19.23 -7.80
C LYS A 211 5.80 -18.90 -7.07
N LEU A 212 6.22 -19.76 -6.14
CA LEU A 212 7.48 -19.57 -5.38
C LEU A 212 8.72 -19.64 -6.27
N LYS A 213 8.79 -20.57 -7.21
CA LYS A 213 9.90 -20.68 -8.17
C LYS A 213 9.96 -19.46 -9.10
N VAL A 214 8.81 -19.02 -9.64
CA VAL A 214 8.75 -17.85 -10.51
C VAL A 214 9.10 -16.58 -9.74
N CYS A 215 8.61 -16.39 -8.49
CA CYS A 215 8.98 -15.26 -7.65
C CYS A 215 10.49 -15.22 -7.39
N ARG A 216 11.11 -16.33 -6.99
CA ARG A 216 12.56 -16.39 -6.72
C ARG A 216 13.39 -16.12 -7.98
N THR A 217 12.96 -16.63 -9.12
CA THR A 217 13.68 -16.45 -10.40
C THR A 217 13.55 -15.02 -10.91
N VAL A 218 12.39 -14.40 -10.75
CA VAL A 218 12.13 -13.00 -11.15
C VAL A 218 12.92 -12.03 -10.27
N VAL A 219 12.92 -12.24 -8.94
CA VAL A 219 13.68 -11.39 -8.00
C VAL A 219 15.18 -11.51 -8.25
N ALA A 220 15.70 -12.72 -8.47
CA ALA A 220 17.12 -12.95 -8.73
C ALA A 220 17.60 -12.33 -10.05
N ARG A 221 16.72 -12.10 -11.02
CA ARG A 221 17.05 -11.58 -12.37
C ARG A 221 16.67 -10.14 -12.64
N ALA A 222 15.90 -9.49 -11.77
CA ALA A 222 15.78 -8.03 -11.79
C ALA A 222 17.14 -7.33 -11.60
N GLN A 223 18.20 -8.10 -11.31
CA GLN A 223 19.57 -7.64 -11.14
C GLN A 223 20.48 -7.85 -12.37
N GLN A 224 20.00 -8.44 -13.49
CA GLN A 224 20.82 -8.63 -14.70
C GLN A 224 20.09 -8.24 -15.98
N PRO A 225 20.74 -7.50 -16.91
CA PRO A 225 20.16 -7.13 -18.20
C PRO A 225 20.19 -8.29 -19.21
N GLU A 226 19.09 -8.44 -19.91
CA GLU A 226 18.86 -9.01 -21.24
C GLU A 226 19.02 -10.53 -21.52
N ASN A 227 17.92 -11.11 -22.05
CA ASN A 227 17.82 -12.26 -23.00
C ASN A 227 18.01 -13.71 -22.55
N VAL A 228 18.09 -14.07 -21.29
CA VAL A 228 18.27 -15.50 -20.87
C VAL A 228 16.99 -16.13 -20.29
N PHE A 229 15.91 -15.39 -20.17
CA PHE A 229 14.74 -15.77 -19.36
C PHE A 229 13.94 -16.98 -19.89
N VAL A 230 13.72 -17.06 -21.19
CA VAL A 230 12.88 -18.12 -21.77
C VAL A 230 13.58 -19.49 -21.73
N LYS A 231 14.89 -19.52 -21.98
CA LYS A 231 15.65 -20.78 -22.01
C LYS A 231 15.75 -21.47 -20.65
N THR A 232 15.79 -20.71 -19.55
CA THR A 232 15.96 -21.29 -18.19
C THR A 232 14.64 -21.82 -17.61
N ILE A 233 13.49 -21.22 -17.97
CA ILE A 233 12.18 -21.72 -17.54
C ILE A 233 11.83 -23.02 -18.28
N LEU A 234 12.25 -23.15 -19.54
CA LEU A 234 11.93 -24.28 -20.39
C LEU A 234 12.89 -25.46 -20.22
N GLY A 235 13.95 -25.37 -19.42
CA GLY A 235 14.89 -26.47 -19.21
C GLY A 235 15.64 -26.89 -20.49
N MET A 236 15.67 -26.03 -21.53
CA MET A 236 16.41 -26.25 -22.75
C MET A 236 17.84 -25.68 -22.57
N GLY A 237 18.72 -26.53 -22.08
CA GLY A 237 20.17 -26.34 -22.07
C GLY A 237 20.78 -26.77 -23.38
#